data_9ac406a9758ab674a1dc33ab0b24f5ce
#
_entry.id   9ac406a9758ab674a1dc33ab0b24f5ce
#
_cell.length_a   1.000
_cell.length_b   1.000
_cell.length_c   1.000
_cell.angle_alpha   90.00
_cell.angle_beta   90.00
_cell.angle_gamma   90.00
#
_symmetry.space_group_name_H-M   'P 1'
#
loop_
_entity.id
_entity.type
_entity.pdbx_description
1 polymer ?
#
loop_
_entity_poly.entity_id
_entity_poly.type
_entity_poly.pdbx_seq_one_letter_code
_entity_poly.pdbx_strand_id
1 'polypeptide(L)'
;APVADVATLADVTAECEVVSITAPTATDNCGGAITGTTDATFPITAQGTTLVTWTYDDGNGNPSTQTQNVIIDDVTAPVADVATLADVTAECEVASITAPTATDNCGGAITGTTDATFPITAQGTTLVTWTYDDGNGNPSTQTQNVIIDDVTAPVADVATLADVTA
;
A
#
# COMPACT_ATOMS: atom_id res chain seq x y z
N ALA A 1 35.36 28.32 -10.31
CA ALA A 1 34.38 27.36 -9.81
C ALA A 1 34.07 26.33 -10.89
N PRO A 2 33.89 25.07 -10.53
CA PRO A 2 33.48 24.01 -11.44
C PRO A 2 32.19 24.35 -12.17
N VAL A 3 32.09 23.94 -13.42
CA VAL A 3 30.89 24.09 -14.26
C VAL A 3 30.34 22.67 -14.53
N ALA A 4 29.08 22.47 -14.19
CA ALA A 4 28.42 21.18 -14.42
C ALA A 4 28.47 20.77 -15.90
N ASP A 5 28.86 19.53 -16.21
CA ASP A 5 28.95 19.02 -17.59
C ASP A 5 27.57 18.88 -18.24
N VAL A 6 26.53 18.68 -17.43
CA VAL A 6 25.12 18.62 -17.84
C VAL A 6 24.39 19.79 -17.18
N ALA A 7 23.79 20.68 -17.96
CA ALA A 7 23.12 21.88 -17.45
C ALA A 7 21.93 21.60 -16.53
N THR A 8 21.19 20.51 -16.78
CA THR A 8 20.04 20.10 -15.99
C THR A 8 20.06 18.59 -15.83
N LEU A 9 20.04 18.09 -14.59
CA LEU A 9 19.96 16.68 -14.30
C LEU A 9 18.49 16.20 -14.51
N ALA A 10 18.34 15.04 -15.11
CA ALA A 10 17.03 14.42 -15.25
C ALA A 10 16.51 13.94 -13.88
N ASP A 11 15.19 13.99 -13.71
CA ASP A 11 14.53 13.39 -12.55
C ASP A 11 14.79 11.88 -12.50
N VAL A 12 14.97 11.34 -11.30
CA VAL A 12 15.06 9.91 -11.04
C VAL A 12 13.74 9.47 -10.43
N THR A 13 13.06 8.49 -11.06
CA THR A 13 11.74 8.04 -10.64
C THR A 13 11.75 6.56 -10.27
N ALA A 14 11.02 6.18 -9.24
CA ALA A 14 10.77 4.80 -8.82
C ALA A 14 9.43 4.71 -8.10
N GLU A 15 8.85 3.51 -7.97
CA GLU A 15 7.65 3.32 -7.16
C GLU A 15 7.98 3.20 -5.68
N CYS A 16 8.99 2.42 -5.30
CA CYS A 16 9.25 2.07 -3.90
C CYS A 16 10.47 2.78 -3.32
N GLU A 17 11.59 2.71 -4.03
CA GLU A 17 12.86 3.25 -3.54
C GLU A 17 13.86 3.54 -4.65
N VAL A 18 14.76 4.48 -4.38
CA VAL A 18 15.98 4.69 -5.15
C VAL A 18 17.17 4.37 -4.24
N VAL A 19 17.83 3.25 -4.51
CA VAL A 19 18.95 2.75 -3.67
C VAL A 19 20.24 3.54 -3.84
N SER A 20 20.42 4.18 -5.00
CA SER A 20 21.58 5.03 -5.32
C SER A 20 21.35 5.80 -6.60
N ILE A 21 22.11 6.88 -6.80
CA ILE A 21 22.11 7.66 -8.03
C ILE A 21 23.57 7.77 -8.50
N THR A 22 23.78 7.72 -9.81
CA THR A 22 25.11 7.98 -10.39
C THR A 22 25.46 9.46 -10.17
N ALA A 23 26.58 9.71 -9.52
CA ALA A 23 27.06 11.07 -9.29
C ALA A 23 27.34 11.78 -10.63
N PRO A 24 26.82 13.00 -10.81
CA PRO A 24 27.11 13.80 -11.99
C PRO A 24 28.53 14.37 -11.94
N THR A 25 28.98 14.88 -13.08
CA THR A 25 30.33 15.45 -13.21
C THR A 25 30.28 16.93 -13.56
N ALA A 26 31.36 17.62 -13.23
CA ALA A 26 31.63 18.98 -13.60
C ALA A 26 33.07 19.13 -14.10
N THR A 27 33.37 20.18 -14.84
CA THR A 27 34.71 20.51 -15.30
C THR A 27 35.14 21.85 -14.74
N ASP A 28 36.36 21.91 -14.20
CA ASP A 28 37.02 23.16 -13.82
C ASP A 28 38.21 23.45 -14.75
N ASN A 29 38.46 24.73 -15.03
CA ASN A 29 39.50 25.16 -15.95
C ASN A 29 40.92 24.87 -15.45
N CYS A 30 41.12 24.70 -14.13
CA CYS A 30 42.42 24.39 -13.51
C CYS A 30 42.46 22.96 -12.96
N GLY A 31 41.33 22.39 -12.56
CA GLY A 31 41.24 21.10 -11.85
C GLY A 31 40.80 19.91 -12.72
N GLY A 32 40.32 20.16 -13.95
CA GLY A 32 39.80 19.10 -14.82
C GLY A 32 38.42 18.56 -14.36
N ALA A 33 38.22 17.26 -14.53
CA ALA A 33 36.94 16.62 -14.21
C ALA A 33 36.75 16.41 -12.70
N ILE A 34 35.57 16.78 -12.19
CA ILE A 34 35.17 16.69 -10.78
C ILE A 34 33.89 15.87 -10.70
N THR A 35 33.87 14.89 -9.80
CA THR A 35 32.67 14.10 -9.51
C THR A 35 31.87 14.79 -8.39
N GLY A 36 30.57 14.97 -8.59
CA GLY A 36 29.68 15.54 -7.60
C GLY A 36 29.59 14.66 -6.34
N THR A 37 29.50 15.31 -5.19
CA THR A 37 29.23 14.69 -3.90
C THR A 37 27.88 15.16 -3.37
N THR A 38 27.20 14.35 -2.57
CA THR A 38 25.93 14.72 -1.93
C THR A 38 25.91 14.25 -0.49
N ASP A 39 25.13 14.95 0.35
CA ASP A 39 24.82 14.56 1.73
C ASP A 39 23.50 13.76 1.82
N ALA A 40 22.84 13.53 0.70
CA ALA A 40 21.62 12.72 0.66
C ALA A 40 21.88 11.29 1.14
N THR A 41 20.99 10.80 1.99
CA THR A 41 21.04 9.42 2.51
C THR A 41 20.25 8.50 1.61
N PHE A 42 20.86 7.39 1.21
CA PHE A 42 20.22 6.34 0.43
C PHE A 42 19.99 5.06 1.26
N PRO A 43 18.94 4.26 0.97
CA PRO A 43 17.93 4.48 -0.06
C PRO A 43 16.97 5.64 0.25
N ILE A 44 16.45 6.31 -0.79
CA ILE A 44 15.36 7.27 -0.68
C ILE A 44 14.07 6.50 -0.90
N THR A 45 13.21 6.46 0.13
CA THR A 45 11.95 5.68 0.15
C THR A 45 10.72 6.54 0.41
N ALA A 46 10.90 7.82 0.76
CA ALA A 46 9.80 8.71 1.08
C ALA A 46 8.97 9.02 -0.18
N GLN A 47 7.65 8.77 -0.12
CA GLN A 47 6.73 9.13 -1.21
C GLN A 47 6.75 10.63 -1.50
N GLY A 48 6.67 10.98 -2.78
CA GLY A 48 6.78 12.33 -3.29
C GLY A 48 8.17 12.68 -3.80
N THR A 49 8.48 13.98 -3.83
CA THR A 49 9.74 14.47 -4.41
C THR A 49 10.75 14.82 -3.32
N THR A 50 11.91 14.19 -3.39
CA THR A 50 13.09 14.52 -2.60
C THR A 50 14.10 15.29 -3.47
N LEU A 51 14.51 16.47 -3.04
CA LEU A 51 15.52 17.25 -3.73
C LEU A 51 16.92 16.85 -3.23
N VAL A 52 17.73 16.30 -4.12
CA VAL A 52 19.13 15.96 -3.88
C VAL A 52 20.01 17.12 -4.36
N THR A 53 20.90 17.59 -3.51
CA THR A 53 21.89 18.62 -3.87
C THR A 53 23.25 17.97 -4.09
N TRP A 54 23.82 18.20 -5.26
CA TRP A 54 25.15 17.80 -5.64
C TRP A 54 26.11 18.98 -5.44
N THR A 55 27.28 18.75 -4.86
CA THR A 55 28.34 19.72 -4.68
C THR A 55 29.56 19.31 -5.49
N TYR A 56 30.06 20.22 -6.29
CA TYR A 56 31.32 20.09 -7.04
C TYR A 56 32.37 20.98 -6.39
N ASP A 57 33.37 20.36 -5.81
CA ASP A 57 34.46 21.07 -5.11
C ASP A 57 35.80 20.66 -5.69
N ASP A 58 36.56 21.63 -6.17
CA ASP A 58 37.91 21.46 -6.70
C ASP A 58 39.02 21.63 -5.59
N GLY A 59 38.61 21.85 -4.33
CA GLY A 59 39.50 22.06 -3.20
C GLY A 59 40.11 23.47 -3.09
N ASN A 60 39.73 24.42 -3.97
CA ASN A 60 40.24 25.78 -4.01
C ASN A 60 39.32 26.82 -3.34
N GLY A 61 38.24 26.34 -2.66
CA GLY A 61 37.33 27.20 -1.89
C GLY A 61 36.28 27.92 -2.72
N ASN A 62 35.98 27.45 -3.92
CA ASN A 62 34.95 27.99 -4.84
C ASN A 62 34.00 26.92 -5.39
N PRO A 63 33.34 26.12 -4.53
CA PRO A 63 32.47 25.06 -4.98
C PRO A 63 31.27 25.59 -5.75
N SER A 64 30.68 24.74 -6.58
CA SER A 64 29.39 24.96 -7.24
C SER A 64 28.42 23.84 -6.89
N THR A 65 27.11 24.10 -7.05
CA THR A 65 26.07 23.14 -6.72
C THR A 65 25.08 22.96 -7.85
N GLN A 66 24.44 21.77 -7.88
CA GLN A 66 23.36 21.45 -8.80
C GLN A 66 22.35 20.57 -8.07
N THR A 67 21.08 20.68 -8.41
CA THR A 67 20.02 19.90 -7.80
C THR A 67 19.45 18.87 -8.76
N GLN A 68 18.96 17.76 -8.19
CA GLN A 68 18.28 16.67 -8.90
C GLN A 68 17.07 16.21 -8.10
N ASN A 69 15.93 16.05 -8.75
CA ASN A 69 14.76 15.47 -8.11
C ASN A 69 14.86 13.94 -8.10
N VAL A 70 14.49 13.35 -6.97
CA VAL A 70 14.16 11.94 -6.82
C VAL A 70 12.68 11.87 -6.49
N ILE A 71 11.91 11.17 -7.33
CA ILE A 71 10.46 11.07 -7.20
C ILE A 71 10.13 9.61 -6.90
N ILE A 72 9.57 9.37 -5.73
CA ILE A 72 8.98 8.07 -5.37
C ILE A 72 7.47 8.24 -5.48
N ASP A 73 6.84 7.45 -6.34
CA ASP A 73 5.41 7.52 -6.61
C ASP A 73 4.88 6.10 -6.84
N ASP A 74 4.32 5.52 -5.78
CA ASP A 74 3.72 4.19 -5.83
C ASP A 74 2.34 4.30 -6.46
N VAL A 75 2.20 3.72 -7.63
CA VAL A 75 0.95 3.70 -8.42
C VAL A 75 0.36 2.30 -8.56
N THR A 76 1.03 1.30 -8.00
CA THR A 76 0.61 -0.10 -8.08
C THR A 76 -0.31 -0.44 -6.91
N ALA A 77 -1.56 -0.82 -7.22
CA ALA A 77 -2.53 -1.19 -6.20
C ALA A 77 -2.21 -2.56 -5.58
N PRO A 78 -2.51 -2.77 -4.28
CA PRO A 78 -2.37 -4.06 -3.62
C PRO A 78 -3.12 -5.18 -4.34
N VAL A 79 -2.52 -6.36 -4.42
CA VAL A 79 -3.09 -7.56 -5.05
C VAL A 79 -3.53 -8.53 -3.95
N ALA A 80 -4.81 -8.93 -3.96
CA ALA A 80 -5.34 -9.90 -3.01
C ALA A 80 -4.58 -11.23 -3.08
N ASP A 81 -4.15 -11.76 -1.91
CA ASP A 81 -3.40 -13.03 -1.82
C ASP A 81 -4.25 -14.24 -2.22
N VAL A 82 -5.57 -14.13 -2.05
CA VAL A 82 -6.54 -15.14 -2.46
C VAL A 82 -7.47 -14.53 -3.51
N ALA A 83 -7.44 -15.04 -4.73
CA ALA A 83 -8.19 -14.48 -5.86
C ALA A 83 -9.72 -14.44 -5.65
N THR A 84 -10.28 -15.40 -4.89
CA THR A 84 -11.71 -15.45 -4.58
C THR A 84 -11.89 -15.92 -3.14
N LEU A 85 -12.60 -15.12 -2.34
CA LEU A 85 -12.93 -15.47 -0.97
C LEU A 85 -14.11 -16.47 -0.95
N ALA A 86 -13.98 -17.48 -0.09
CA ALA A 86 -15.08 -18.44 0.11
C ALA A 86 -16.27 -17.76 0.81
N ASP A 87 -17.47 -18.19 0.48
CA ASP A 87 -18.69 -17.79 1.18
C ASP A 87 -18.60 -18.21 2.66
N VAL A 88 -19.10 -17.35 3.54
CA VAL A 88 -19.25 -17.63 4.97
C VAL A 88 -20.73 -17.93 5.22
N THR A 89 -21.03 -19.10 5.79
CA THR A 89 -22.42 -19.55 6.01
C THR A 89 -22.69 -19.80 7.48
N ALA A 90 -23.88 -19.42 7.94
CA ALA A 90 -24.39 -19.71 9.29
C ALA A 90 -25.93 -19.77 9.27
N GLU A 91 -26.53 -20.39 10.30
CA GLU A 91 -28.00 -20.41 10.44
C GLU A 91 -28.55 -19.14 11.09
N CYS A 92 -27.87 -18.60 12.09
CA CYS A 92 -28.41 -17.49 12.89
C CYS A 92 -27.62 -16.18 12.72
N GLU A 93 -26.27 -16.28 12.84
CA GLU A 93 -25.41 -15.11 12.78
C GLU A 93 -23.97 -15.46 12.41
N VAL A 94 -23.27 -14.48 11.84
CA VAL A 94 -21.82 -14.46 11.73
C VAL A 94 -21.30 -13.33 12.60
N ALA A 95 -20.70 -13.69 13.73
CA ALA A 95 -20.23 -12.73 14.73
C ALA A 95 -19.00 -11.93 14.27
N SER A 96 -18.15 -12.52 13.42
CA SER A 96 -16.98 -11.88 12.83
C SER A 96 -16.44 -12.73 11.67
N ILE A 97 -15.60 -12.12 10.83
CA ILE A 97 -14.88 -12.81 9.75
C ILE A 97 -13.40 -12.46 9.90
N THR A 98 -12.54 -13.43 9.63
CA THR A 98 -11.11 -13.14 9.55
C THR A 98 -10.85 -12.28 8.32
N ALA A 99 -10.19 -11.12 8.52
CA ALA A 99 -9.85 -10.24 7.43
C ALA A 99 -8.89 -10.93 6.45
N PRO A 100 -9.15 -10.88 5.15
CA PRO A 100 -8.23 -11.37 4.14
C PRO A 100 -7.02 -10.47 4.00
N THR A 101 -5.97 -10.94 3.31
CA THR A 101 -4.75 -10.20 3.07
C THR A 101 -4.51 -9.95 1.58
N ALA A 102 -3.72 -8.93 1.31
CA ALA A 102 -3.20 -8.59 0.01
C ALA A 102 -1.70 -8.31 0.13
N THR A 103 -1.00 -8.36 -0.99
CA THR A 103 0.42 -7.99 -1.06
C THR A 103 0.58 -6.83 -2.03
N ASP A 104 1.35 -5.84 -1.59
CA ASP A 104 1.77 -4.70 -2.38
C ASP A 104 3.27 -4.78 -2.72
N ASN A 105 3.68 -4.18 -3.86
CA ASN A 105 5.06 -4.19 -4.30
C ASN A 105 6.00 -3.33 -3.42
N CYS A 106 5.47 -2.27 -2.79
CA CYS A 106 6.25 -1.35 -1.95
C CYS A 106 5.95 -1.54 -0.46
N GLY A 107 4.68 -1.81 -0.12
CA GLY A 107 4.21 -1.90 1.27
C GLY A 107 4.23 -3.31 1.87
N GLY A 108 4.41 -4.36 1.06
CA GLY A 108 4.36 -5.74 1.53
C GLY A 108 2.94 -6.22 1.88
N ALA A 109 2.78 -6.93 3.01
CA ALA A 109 1.50 -7.52 3.40
C ALA A 109 0.53 -6.48 3.98
N ILE A 110 -0.69 -6.43 3.44
CA ILE A 110 -1.78 -5.54 3.85
C ILE A 110 -2.97 -6.37 4.31
N THR A 111 -3.55 -6.01 5.46
CA THR A 111 -4.77 -6.64 5.97
C THR A 111 -5.98 -5.88 5.47
N GLY A 112 -6.95 -6.58 4.90
CA GLY A 112 -8.20 -5.99 4.42
C GLY A 112 -9.00 -5.35 5.55
N THR A 113 -9.60 -4.21 5.26
CA THR A 113 -10.55 -3.51 6.12
C THR A 113 -11.95 -3.53 5.52
N THR A 114 -12.99 -3.48 6.34
CA THR A 114 -14.37 -3.43 5.87
C THR A 114 -15.19 -2.46 6.71
N ASP A 115 -16.22 -1.86 6.12
CA ASP A 115 -17.25 -1.07 6.80
C ASP A 115 -18.46 -1.93 7.24
N ALA A 116 -18.45 -3.22 6.96
CA ALA A 116 -19.50 -4.14 7.39
C ALA A 116 -19.60 -4.20 8.92
N THR A 117 -20.84 -4.09 9.42
CA THR A 117 -21.13 -4.17 10.86
C THR A 117 -21.39 -5.62 11.27
N PHE A 118 -20.69 -6.11 12.29
CA PHE A 118 -20.90 -7.41 12.89
C PHE A 118 -21.59 -7.32 14.24
N PRO A 119 -22.39 -8.34 14.64
CA PRO A 119 -22.72 -9.55 13.90
C PRO A 119 -23.65 -9.30 12.70
N ILE A 120 -23.49 -10.10 11.62
CA ILE A 120 -24.42 -10.14 10.51
C ILE A 120 -25.49 -11.19 10.85
N THR A 121 -26.75 -10.76 10.98
CA THR A 121 -27.90 -11.59 11.39
C THR A 121 -29.02 -11.63 10.35
N ALA A 122 -28.95 -10.79 9.31
CA ALA A 122 -29.99 -10.71 8.30
C ALA A 122 -30.04 -11.99 7.47
N GLN A 123 -31.23 -12.62 7.38
CA GLN A 123 -31.44 -13.80 6.54
C GLN A 123 -31.19 -13.47 5.06
N GLY A 124 -30.57 -14.42 4.35
CA GLY A 124 -30.16 -14.29 2.95
C GLY A 124 -28.67 -13.95 2.82
N THR A 125 -28.30 -13.36 1.68
CA THR A 125 -26.90 -13.04 1.36
C THR A 125 -26.61 -11.58 1.63
N THR A 126 -25.59 -11.32 2.45
CA THR A 126 -24.98 -10.00 2.67
C THR A 126 -23.62 -9.98 1.96
N LEU A 127 -23.41 -8.99 1.09
CA LEU A 127 -22.12 -8.78 0.43
C LEU A 127 -21.24 -7.90 1.32
N VAL A 128 -20.12 -8.44 1.75
CA VAL A 128 -19.06 -7.71 2.48
C VAL A 128 -17.99 -7.27 1.49
N THR A 129 -17.64 -5.99 1.50
CA THR A 129 -16.55 -5.45 0.70
C THR A 129 -15.34 -5.24 1.58
N TRP A 130 -14.22 -5.81 1.17
CA TRP A 130 -12.91 -5.63 1.75
C TRP A 130 -12.13 -4.60 0.95
N THR A 131 -11.45 -3.69 1.62
CA THR A 131 -10.56 -2.69 1.02
C THR A 131 -9.14 -2.94 1.48
N TYR A 132 -8.22 -2.98 0.54
CA TYR A 132 -6.78 -3.05 0.77
C TYR A 132 -6.19 -1.70 0.39
N ASP A 133 -5.60 -1.00 1.36
CA ASP A 133 -5.06 0.34 1.21
C ASP A 133 -3.61 0.33 1.72
N ASP A 134 -2.68 0.67 0.84
CA ASP A 134 -1.25 0.79 1.14
C ASP A 134 -0.88 2.18 1.68
N GLY A 135 -1.84 3.12 1.66
CA GLY A 135 -1.65 4.50 2.11
C GLY A 135 -1.12 5.45 1.03
N ASN A 136 -0.90 4.97 -0.21
CA ASN A 136 -0.36 5.76 -1.33
C ASN A 136 -1.44 6.26 -2.29
N GLY A 137 -2.71 5.92 -2.05
CA GLY A 137 -3.85 6.46 -2.81
C GLY A 137 -4.32 5.60 -3.98
N ASN A 138 -3.91 4.34 -4.04
CA ASN A 138 -4.25 3.35 -5.08
C ASN A 138 -4.90 2.07 -4.49
N PRO A 139 -5.95 2.19 -3.62
CA PRO A 139 -6.55 1.04 -2.96
C PRO A 139 -7.16 0.06 -3.96
N SER A 140 -7.21 -1.23 -3.57
CA SER A 140 -7.96 -2.27 -4.26
C SER A 140 -9.06 -2.84 -3.38
N THR A 141 -10.04 -3.53 -3.99
CA THR A 141 -11.18 -4.10 -3.25
C THR A 141 -11.46 -5.54 -3.66
N GLN A 142 -12.03 -6.29 -2.72
CA GLN A 142 -12.50 -7.65 -2.91
C GLN A 142 -13.81 -7.86 -2.16
N THR A 143 -14.70 -8.72 -2.69
CA THR A 143 -15.98 -8.99 -2.06
C THR A 143 -16.07 -10.41 -1.52
N GLN A 144 -16.87 -10.60 -0.45
CA GLN A 144 -17.14 -11.88 0.17
C GLN A 144 -18.62 -11.98 0.52
N ASN A 145 -19.26 -13.09 0.20
CA ASN A 145 -20.63 -13.33 0.61
C ASN A 145 -20.69 -13.86 2.04
N VAL A 146 -21.62 -13.35 2.81
CA VAL A 146 -22.09 -13.91 4.08
C VAL A 146 -23.54 -14.35 3.90
N ILE A 147 -23.79 -15.63 4.13
CA ILE A 147 -25.09 -16.24 3.89
C ILE A 147 -25.64 -16.71 5.24
N ILE A 148 -26.73 -16.12 5.68
CA ILE A 148 -27.49 -16.57 6.84
C ILE A 148 -28.74 -17.31 6.33
N ASP A 149 -28.84 -18.60 6.65
CA ASP A 149 -29.94 -19.45 6.19
C ASP A 149 -30.37 -20.38 7.32
N ASP A 150 -31.45 -20.00 8.04
CA ASP A 150 -32.03 -20.81 9.11
C ASP A 150 -32.86 -21.97 8.49
N VAL A 151 -32.30 -23.15 8.57
CA VAL A 151 -32.90 -24.39 8.09
C VAL A 151 -33.45 -25.27 9.22
N THR A 152 -33.23 -24.84 10.50
CA THR A 152 -33.63 -25.63 11.67
C THR A 152 -35.06 -25.30 12.08
N ALA A 153 -35.95 -26.27 11.94
CA ALA A 153 -37.36 -26.11 12.39
C ALA A 153 -37.46 -26.01 13.92
N PRO A 154 -38.36 -25.17 14.46
CA PRO A 154 -38.58 -25.08 15.89
C PRO A 154 -39.06 -26.41 16.47
N VAL A 155 -38.57 -26.76 17.65
CA VAL A 155 -38.97 -27.96 18.39
C VAL A 155 -39.96 -27.54 19.48
N ALA A 156 -41.12 -28.26 19.55
CA ALA A 156 -42.08 -27.98 20.59
C ALA A 156 -41.52 -28.29 21.98
N ASP A 157 -41.72 -27.36 22.92
CA ASP A 157 -41.26 -27.51 24.31
C ASP A 157 -42.00 -28.67 25.06
N VAL A 158 -43.20 -28.94 24.62
CA VAL A 158 -44.03 -30.04 25.14
C VAL A 158 -44.36 -30.98 23.97
N ALA A 159 -43.85 -32.20 23.98
CA ALA A 159 -44.05 -33.19 22.92
C ALA A 159 -45.49 -33.59 22.72
N THR A 160 -46.31 -33.55 23.76
CA THR A 160 -47.74 -33.86 23.74
C THR A 160 -48.49 -32.85 24.59
N LEU A 161 -49.43 -32.15 24.03
CA LEU A 161 -50.34 -31.27 24.77
C LEU A 161 -51.37 -32.11 25.52
N ALA A 162 -51.68 -31.70 26.77
CA ALA A 162 -52.70 -32.37 27.57
C ALA A 162 -54.07 -32.08 26.93
N ASP A 163 -54.95 -33.13 26.94
CA ASP A 163 -56.32 -33.01 26.51
C ASP A 163 -57.10 -32.03 27.39
N VAL A 164 -57.83 -31.12 26.79
CA VAL A 164 -58.77 -30.24 27.44
C VAL A 164 -60.14 -30.92 27.48
N THR A 165 -60.52 -31.44 28.65
CA THR A 165 -61.85 -31.99 28.88
C THR A 165 -62.79 -30.91 29.38
N ALA A 166 -64.02 -30.80 28.76
CA ALA A 166 -65.11 -29.87 29.17
C ALA A 166 -65.96 -30.49 30.27
#